data_7772342656fe69537ed39ccf1aa25f51
#
_entry.id   7772342656fe69537ed39ccf1aa25f51
#
_cell.length_a   1.000
_cell.length_b   1.000
_cell.length_c   1.000
_cell.angle_alpha   90.00
_cell.angle_beta   90.00
_cell.angle_gamma   90.00
#
_symmetry.space_group_name_H-M   'P 1'
#
loop_
_entity.id
_entity.type
_entity.pdbx_description
1 polymer ?
#
loop_
_entity_poly.entity_id
_entity_poly.type
_entity_poly.pdbx_seq_one_letter_code
_entity_poly.pdbx_strand_id
1 'polypeptide(L)' 'DAKGYNIILMTGRKESLRVNTEKQLSDIGVFYDKLIMGVGGGPRIIINDNKPDGRKTAFAHSLERNKGISNLDI' A
#
# COMPACT_ATOMS: atom_id res chain seq x y z
N ASP A 1 10.85 4.69 6.30
CA ASP A 1 11.61 3.45 6.32
C ASP A 1 13.11 3.70 6.22
N ALA A 2 13.89 2.65 6.15
CA ALA A 2 15.35 2.75 6.19
C ALA A 2 15.95 3.54 5.03
N LYS A 3 15.23 3.74 3.94
CA LYS A 3 15.70 4.47 2.77
C LYS A 3 15.02 5.82 2.59
N GLY A 4 14.28 6.25 3.59
CA GLY A 4 13.60 7.53 3.56
C GLY A 4 12.29 7.55 2.78
N TYR A 5 11.82 6.41 2.31
CA TYR A 5 10.52 6.32 1.64
C TYR A 5 9.40 6.17 2.65
N ASN A 6 8.31 6.85 2.41
CA ASN A 6 7.06 6.60 3.13
C ASN A 6 6.26 5.60 2.32
N ILE A 7 6.02 4.43 2.89
CA ILE A 7 5.36 3.34 2.19
C ILE A 7 3.90 3.28 2.62
N ILE A 8 3.01 3.42 1.65
CA ILE A 8 1.58 3.37 1.87
C ILE A 8 1.03 2.19 1.07
N LEU A 9 0.44 1.24 1.78
CA LEU A 9 -0.23 0.11 1.15
C LEU A 9 -1.72 0.40 1.04
N MET A 10 -2.30 0.09 -0.11
CA MET A 10 -3.74 0.26 -0.34
C MET A 10 -4.35 -1.06 -0.77
N THR A 11 -5.53 -1.36 -0.27
CA THR A 11 -6.23 -2.58 -0.62
C THR A 11 -7.73 -2.37 -0.60
N GLY A 12 -8.44 -3.14 -1.42
CA GLY A 12 -9.89 -3.19 -1.38
C GLY A 12 -10.45 -4.04 -0.26
N ARG A 13 -9.61 -4.77 0.48
CA ARG A 13 -10.08 -5.55 1.61
C ARG A 13 -10.81 -4.67 2.60
N LYS A 14 -11.89 -5.20 3.17
CA LYS A 14 -12.70 -4.47 4.13
C LYS A 14 -11.96 -4.22 5.44
N GLU A 15 -12.25 -3.11 6.08
CA GLU A 15 -11.67 -2.77 7.39
C GLU A 15 -11.87 -3.86 8.43
N SER A 16 -12.95 -4.61 8.33
CA SER A 16 -13.19 -5.73 9.25
C SER A 16 -12.10 -6.80 9.21
N LEU A 17 -11.29 -6.81 8.14
CA LEU A 17 -10.19 -7.76 7.99
C LEU A 17 -8.84 -7.14 8.37
N ARG A 18 -8.82 -5.98 8.99
CA ARG A 18 -7.57 -5.27 9.30
C ARG A 18 -6.65 -6.08 10.18
N VAL A 19 -7.15 -6.64 11.27
CA VAL A 19 -6.31 -7.39 12.20
C VAL A 19 -5.62 -8.56 11.50
N ASN A 20 -6.38 -9.32 10.73
CA ASN A 20 -5.82 -10.46 9.98
C ASN A 20 -4.82 -10.00 8.92
N THR A 21 -5.13 -8.91 8.23
CA THR A 21 -4.26 -8.38 7.18
C THR A 21 -2.94 -7.88 7.76
N GLU A 22 -3.01 -7.14 8.86
CA GLU A 22 -1.81 -6.64 9.54
C GLU A 22 -0.94 -7.80 10.03
N LYS A 23 -1.57 -8.84 10.56
CA LYS A 23 -0.84 -10.02 11.00
C LYS A 23 -0.14 -10.71 9.84
N GLN A 24 -0.82 -10.87 8.70
CA GLN A 24 -0.23 -11.47 7.51
C GLN A 24 0.98 -10.67 7.03
N LEU A 25 0.87 -9.35 6.98
CA LEU A 25 1.96 -8.49 6.55
C LEU A 25 3.14 -8.58 7.51
N SER A 26 2.87 -8.61 8.80
CA SER A 26 3.91 -8.77 9.82
C SER A 26 4.60 -10.13 9.68
N ASP A 27 3.85 -11.20 9.48
CA ASP A 27 4.40 -12.54 9.38
C ASP A 27 5.35 -12.70 8.19
N ILE A 28 5.08 -12.01 7.08
CA ILE A 28 5.93 -12.07 5.90
C ILE A 28 6.99 -10.97 5.88
N GLY A 29 7.03 -10.12 6.91
CA GLY A 29 8.09 -9.13 7.07
C GLY A 29 7.95 -7.89 6.20
N VAL A 30 6.73 -7.52 5.83
CA VAL A 30 6.50 -6.31 5.03
C VAL A 30 6.44 -5.09 5.95
N PHE A 31 7.28 -4.11 5.66
CA PHE A 31 7.28 -2.84 6.39
C PHE A 31 6.50 -1.79 5.63
N TYR A 32 5.68 -1.04 6.33
CA TYR A 32 4.90 0.03 5.74
C TYR A 32 4.62 1.09 6.80
N ASP A 33 4.35 2.30 6.35
CA ASP A 33 4.02 3.40 7.26
C ASP A 33 2.53 3.51 7.47
N LYS A 34 1.75 3.23 6.43
CA LYS A 34 0.29 3.27 6.52
C LYS A 34 -0.32 2.16 5.70
N LEU A 35 -1.43 1.63 6.20
CA LEU A 35 -2.25 0.64 5.49
C LEU A 35 -3.65 1.22 5.35
N ILE A 36 -4.04 1.49 4.12
CA ILE A 36 -5.37 2.01 3.80
C ILE A 36 -6.21 0.85 3.26
N MET A 37 -7.28 0.54 3.96
CA MET A 37 -8.16 -0.56 3.60
C MET A 37 -9.54 -0.03 3.19
N GLY A 38 -10.32 -0.90 2.55
CA GLY A 38 -11.66 -0.52 2.13
C GLY A 38 -11.70 0.41 0.94
N VAL A 39 -10.60 0.54 0.22
CA VAL A 39 -10.57 1.31 -1.02
C VAL A 39 -11.31 0.49 -2.07
N GLY A 40 -12.39 0.97 -2.62
CA GLY A 40 -13.23 0.20 -3.53
C GLY A 40 -12.47 -0.54 -4.62
N GLY A 41 -13.14 -1.42 -5.34
CA GLY A 41 -12.51 -2.28 -6.35
C GLY A 41 -12.13 -1.59 -7.65
N GLY A 42 -12.48 -0.32 -7.82
CA GLY A 42 -12.15 0.41 -9.04
C GLY A 42 -10.76 1.03 -9.02
N PRO A 43 -10.38 1.69 -10.10
CA PRO A 43 -9.08 2.38 -10.16
C PRO A 43 -8.95 3.44 -9.07
N ARG A 44 -7.72 3.70 -8.65
CA ARG A 44 -7.42 4.73 -7.65
C ARG A 44 -6.69 5.86 -8.31
N ILE A 45 -7.07 7.08 -7.92
CA ILE A 45 -6.38 8.30 -8.36
C ILE A 45 -5.75 8.92 -7.12
N ILE A 46 -4.46 9.14 -7.18
CA ILE A 46 -3.69 9.72 -6.07
C ILE A 46 -3.30 11.13 -6.46
N ILE A 47 -3.66 12.09 -5.61
CA ILE A 47 -3.32 13.49 -5.81
C ILE A 47 -2.27 13.84 -4.77
N ASN A 48 -1.11 14.27 -5.24
CA ASN A 48 0.04 14.49 -4.37
C ASN A 48 0.81 15.74 -4.81
N ASP A 49 1.36 16.46 -3.85
CA ASP A 49 2.16 17.65 -4.13
C ASP A 49 3.56 17.26 -4.61
N ASN A 50 4.01 17.87 -5.69
CA ASN A 50 5.41 17.79 -6.06
C ASN A 50 6.23 18.75 -5.16
N LYS A 51 7.55 18.54 -5.14
CA LYS A 51 8.43 19.52 -4.49
C LYS A 51 8.38 20.86 -5.21
N PRO A 52 8.70 21.97 -4.53
CA PRO A 52 8.66 23.28 -5.16
C PRO A 52 9.51 23.39 -6.43
N ASP A 53 10.57 22.57 -6.56
CA ASP A 53 11.42 22.52 -7.74
C ASP A 53 10.85 21.63 -8.85
N GLY A 54 9.66 21.10 -8.68
CA GLY A 54 8.99 20.26 -9.68
C GLY A 54 9.26 18.77 -9.55
N ARG A 55 10.10 18.33 -8.61
CA ARG A 55 10.39 16.90 -8.45
C ARG A 55 9.14 16.16 -7.99
N LYS A 56 8.91 15.01 -8.61
CA LYS A 56 7.80 14.13 -8.21
C LYS A 56 8.16 13.40 -6.92
N THR A 57 7.17 13.29 -6.02
CA THR A 57 7.36 12.66 -4.73
C THR A 57 6.38 11.54 -4.46
N ALA A 58 5.61 11.11 -5.47
CA ALA A 58 4.70 9.99 -5.34
C ALA A 58 4.89 9.02 -6.50
N PHE A 59 4.93 7.75 -6.17
CA PHE A 59 5.10 6.66 -7.14
C PHE A 59 4.13 5.55 -6.76
N ALA A 60 3.49 4.94 -7.75
CA ALA A 60 2.54 3.86 -7.50
C ALA A 60 3.04 2.57 -8.16
N HIS A 61 3.01 1.49 -7.40
CA HIS A 61 3.35 0.15 -7.87
C HIS A 61 2.14 -0.74 -7.68
N SER A 62 1.66 -1.32 -8.76
CA SER A 62 0.49 -2.19 -8.72
C SER A 62 0.93 -3.64 -8.71
N LEU A 63 0.35 -4.42 -7.81
CA LEU A 63 0.67 -5.84 -7.69
C LEU A 63 -0.43 -6.67 -8.33
N GLU A 64 -0.04 -7.76 -8.97
CA GLU A 64 -1.02 -8.71 -9.46
C GLU A 64 -1.68 -9.43 -8.30
N ARG A 65 -2.98 -9.66 -8.41
CA ARG A 65 -3.73 -10.38 -7.42
C ARG A 65 -3.17 -11.80 -7.30
N ASN A 66 -3.00 -12.27 -6.07
CA ASN A 66 -2.46 -13.60 -5.74
C ASN A 66 -1.02 -13.83 -6.21
N LYS A 67 -0.36 -12.81 -6.75
CA LYS A 67 1.02 -12.91 -7.20
C LYS A 67 1.90 -11.81 -6.62
N GLY A 68 1.34 -10.97 -5.80
CA GLY A 68 2.04 -9.86 -5.21
C GLY A 68 2.89 -10.31 -4.02
N ILE A 69 2.79 -9.60 -2.93
CA ILE A 69 3.62 -9.80 -1.75
C ILE A 69 3.39 -11.19 -1.17
N SER A 70 4.34 -12.13 -1.39
CA SER A 70 4.34 -13.48 -0.82
C SER A 70 2.98 -14.19 -0.89
N ASN A 71 2.31 -14.10 -2.03
CA ASN A 71 0.99 -14.69 -2.25
C ASN A 71 -0.13 -14.08 -1.40
N LEU A 72 0.11 -12.93 -0.83
CA LEU A 72 -0.93 -12.21 -0.11
C LEU A 72 -1.91 -11.59 -1.09
N ASP A 73 -3.18 -11.91 -0.94
CA ASP A 73 -4.25 -11.40 -1.81
C ASP A 73 -4.79 -10.10 -1.23
N ILE A 74 -4.23 -8.99 -1.66
CA ILE A 74 -4.65 -7.67 -1.20
C ILE A 74 -5.09 -6.74 -2.32
#